data_14005e42233d64f60947623ab374e808
#
_entry.id   14005e42233d64f60947623ab374e808
#
_cell.length_a   1.000
_cell.length_b   1.000
_cell.length_c   1.000
_cell.angle_alpha   90.00
_cell.angle_beta   90.00
_cell.angle_gamma   90.00
#
_symmetry.space_group_name_H-M   'P 1'
#
loop_
_entity.id
_entity.type
_entity.pdbx_description
1 polymer ?
#
loop_
_entity_poly.entity_id
_entity_poly.type
_entity_poly.pdbx_seq_one_letter_code
_entity_poly.pdbx_strand_id
1 'polypeptide(L)'
;MNSLFSFARHKSSFINSPVPIILLLLCCIAGCRGGHPAEKEEADDLQQIKDSGELVVLTLYSSTSYFIYRGQDMGFQYELSEQFAKSLGVKLRIEVARNVHELIEKLQAGKGDLIAYNLPITKEWKDSLIYCGEEVITHQVIVQRNGGRTKPLKDVTELIGKDVYVKPGKYYERLVNLDEELGGGIHIHKVTNDSISAEDLITQVAQGKIPYTVADNDVAQLNTTYYPNLNIGLSISFDQRASWAVR
;
A
#
# COMPACT_ATOMS: atom_id res chain seq x y z
N MET A 1 3.22 -90.56 2.06
CA MET A 1 3.95 -91.34 3.06
C MET A 1 4.08 -90.42 4.28
N ASN A 2 3.19 -90.61 5.23
CA ASN A 2 3.32 -90.70 6.68
C ASN A 2 4.22 -89.62 7.34
N SER A 3 3.88 -88.94 8.42
CA SER A 3 3.07 -89.22 9.58
C SER A 3 2.99 -87.95 10.44
N LEU A 4 1.84 -87.64 10.94
CA LEU A 4 1.36 -87.89 12.32
C LEU A 4 1.92 -86.95 13.41
N PHE A 5 0.97 -86.22 13.97
CA PHE A 5 0.65 -85.92 15.39
C PHE A 5 1.64 -85.15 16.28
N SER A 6 1.19 -84.07 16.89
CA SER A 6 0.70 -84.18 18.26
C SER A 6 0.03 -82.92 18.77
N PHE A 7 -1.15 -83.08 19.33
CA PHE A 7 -1.96 -82.15 20.07
C PHE A 7 -1.36 -81.90 21.47
N ALA A 8 -1.18 -80.64 21.82
CA ALA A 8 -1.04 -80.31 23.24
C ALA A 8 -1.96 -79.12 23.57
N ARG A 9 -3.03 -79.47 24.28
CA ARG A 9 -4.04 -78.56 24.80
C ARG A 9 -3.49 -77.89 26.06
N HIS A 10 -3.18 -76.57 26.00
CA HIS A 10 -2.87 -75.83 27.22
C HIS A 10 -4.10 -75.00 27.64
N LYS A 11 -4.66 -75.37 28.82
CA LYS A 11 -5.68 -74.59 29.50
C LYS A 11 -5.04 -73.29 30.00
N SER A 12 -5.41 -72.14 29.47
CA SER A 12 -5.10 -70.84 30.09
C SER A 12 -6.20 -70.49 31.09
N SER A 13 -5.85 -70.42 32.35
CA SER A 13 -6.62 -69.88 33.45
C SER A 13 -6.86 -68.39 33.25
N PHE A 14 -8.10 -67.98 33.14
CA PHE A 14 -8.50 -66.55 33.16
C PHE A 14 -8.25 -65.95 34.55
N ILE A 15 -7.23 -65.12 34.68
CA ILE A 15 -7.04 -64.28 35.85
C ILE A 15 -7.93 -63.05 35.69
N ASN A 16 -9.00 -63.07 36.49
CA ASN A 16 -9.96 -61.98 36.61
C ASN A 16 -9.34 -60.86 37.46
N SER A 17 -8.51 -60.00 36.90
CA SER A 17 -7.94 -58.82 37.59
C SER A 17 -8.46 -57.54 36.94
N PRO A 18 -9.03 -56.62 37.73
CA PRO A 18 -9.55 -55.35 37.21
C PRO A 18 -8.45 -54.36 36.80
N VAL A 19 -7.18 -54.68 36.98
CA VAL A 19 -6.02 -53.81 36.71
C VAL A 19 -5.91 -53.36 35.24
N PRO A 20 -6.14 -54.24 34.22
CA PRO A 20 -6.01 -53.78 32.83
C PRO A 20 -7.14 -52.84 32.39
N ILE A 21 -8.32 -52.90 32.99
CA ILE A 21 -9.46 -52.05 32.67
C ILE A 21 -9.23 -50.62 33.23
N ILE A 22 -8.66 -50.51 34.42
CA ILE A 22 -8.32 -49.24 35.06
C ILE A 22 -7.18 -48.55 34.29
N LEU A 23 -6.20 -49.28 33.80
CA LEU A 23 -5.10 -48.73 33.00
C LEU A 23 -5.58 -48.23 31.62
N LEU A 24 -6.56 -48.92 31.00
CA LEU A 24 -7.16 -48.46 29.72
C LEU A 24 -8.01 -47.23 29.90
N LEU A 25 -8.74 -47.09 31.03
CA LEU A 25 -9.52 -45.88 31.34
C LEU A 25 -8.62 -44.66 31.63
N LEU A 26 -7.46 -44.86 32.28
CA LEU A 26 -6.50 -43.77 32.51
C LEU A 26 -5.87 -43.24 31.21
N CYS A 27 -5.63 -44.09 30.20
CA CYS A 27 -5.14 -43.66 28.89
C CYS A 27 -6.17 -42.84 28.10
N CYS A 28 -7.48 -43.11 28.29
CA CYS A 28 -8.52 -42.32 27.63
C CYS A 28 -8.68 -40.89 28.21
N ILE A 29 -8.29 -40.65 29.47
CA ILE A 29 -8.35 -39.32 30.09
C ILE A 29 -7.12 -38.48 29.72
N ALA A 30 -5.98 -39.11 29.37
CA ALA A 30 -4.79 -38.40 28.92
C ALA A 30 -4.81 -38.01 27.43
N GLY A 31 -5.73 -38.56 26.62
CA GLY A 31 -5.84 -38.36 25.18
C GLY A 31 -6.67 -37.14 24.74
N CYS A 32 -7.36 -36.43 25.64
CA CYS A 32 -8.19 -35.27 25.29
C CYS A 32 -7.58 -33.93 25.69
N ARG A 33 -6.22 -33.82 25.64
CA ARG A 33 -5.58 -32.54 25.42
C ARG A 33 -5.31 -32.38 23.93
N GLY A 34 -6.38 -32.30 23.15
CA GLY A 34 -6.35 -31.68 21.85
C GLY A 34 -5.89 -30.26 22.09
N GLY A 35 -4.62 -29.99 21.84
CA GLY A 35 -4.17 -28.61 21.66
C GLY A 35 -5.03 -28.04 20.54
N HIS A 36 -5.96 -27.17 20.88
CA HIS A 36 -6.39 -26.18 19.92
C HIS A 36 -5.09 -25.59 19.36
N PRO A 37 -4.91 -25.54 18.04
CA PRO A 37 -3.88 -24.66 17.52
C PRO A 37 -4.18 -23.34 18.21
N ALA A 38 -3.20 -22.79 18.92
CA ALA A 38 -3.31 -21.44 19.43
C ALA A 38 -3.75 -20.61 18.21
N GLU A 39 -5.03 -20.17 18.20
CA GLU A 39 -5.37 -18.99 17.44
C GLU A 39 -4.25 -18.04 17.80
N LYS A 40 -3.41 -17.68 16.82
CA LYS A 40 -2.60 -16.49 16.96
C LYS A 40 -3.60 -15.45 17.41
N GLU A 41 -3.57 -15.06 18.69
CA GLU A 41 -4.17 -13.82 19.13
C GLU A 41 -3.65 -12.82 18.09
N GLU A 42 -4.55 -12.38 17.19
CA GLU A 42 -4.29 -11.22 16.40
C GLU A 42 -3.97 -10.16 17.43
N ALA A 43 -2.69 -9.88 17.56
CA ALA A 43 -2.23 -8.91 18.53
C ALA A 43 -3.01 -7.65 18.20
N ASP A 44 -3.76 -7.14 19.17
CA ASP A 44 -4.52 -5.90 19.02
C ASP A 44 -3.51 -4.78 18.77
N ASP A 45 -3.21 -4.54 17.49
CA ASP A 45 -2.26 -3.55 17.02
C ASP A 45 -2.55 -2.18 17.66
N LEU A 46 -3.82 -1.85 17.88
CA LEU A 46 -4.24 -0.63 18.55
C LEU A 46 -3.80 -0.61 20.02
N GLN A 47 -3.88 -1.74 20.72
CA GLN A 47 -3.42 -1.82 22.11
C GLN A 47 -1.88 -1.70 22.17
N GLN A 48 -1.17 -2.32 21.24
CA GLN A 48 0.31 -2.19 21.16
C GLN A 48 0.73 -0.74 20.89
N ILE A 49 0.03 -0.01 20.00
CA ILE A 49 0.27 1.41 19.75
C ILE A 49 0.06 2.24 21.03
N LYS A 50 -1.02 1.98 21.78
CA LYS A 50 -1.29 2.67 23.04
C LYS A 50 -0.25 2.36 24.11
N ASP A 51 0.18 1.11 24.22
CA ASP A 51 1.16 0.66 25.20
C ASP A 51 2.57 1.20 24.89
N SER A 52 2.92 1.29 23.59
CA SER A 52 4.17 1.91 23.15
C SER A 52 4.18 3.43 23.33
N GLY A 53 3.00 4.05 23.35
CA GLY A 53 2.82 5.49 23.40
C GLY A 53 3.17 6.22 22.09
N GLU A 54 3.32 5.49 20.97
CA GLU A 54 3.71 6.03 19.67
C GLU A 54 2.91 5.40 18.52
N LEU A 55 2.40 6.24 17.61
CA LEU A 55 1.82 5.86 16.32
C LEU A 55 2.84 6.14 15.22
N VAL A 56 3.27 5.10 14.52
CA VAL A 56 4.22 5.21 13.41
C VAL A 56 3.47 5.28 12.09
N VAL A 57 3.49 6.45 11.46
CA VAL A 57 2.81 6.70 10.19
C VAL A 57 3.80 6.73 9.04
N LEU A 58 3.52 5.89 8.05
CA LEU A 58 4.26 5.80 6.79
C LEU A 58 3.64 6.73 5.75
N THR A 59 4.45 7.53 5.08
CA THR A 59 3.98 8.46 4.04
C THR A 59 5.03 8.70 2.96
N LEU A 60 4.64 9.42 1.90
CA LEU A 60 5.56 9.94 0.89
C LEU A 60 5.78 11.44 1.07
N TYR A 61 6.94 11.92 0.63
CA TYR A 61 7.22 13.35 0.59
C TYR A 61 6.45 14.01 -0.57
N SER A 62 5.49 14.85 -0.26
CA SER A 62 4.71 15.65 -1.22
C SER A 62 3.99 16.80 -0.52
N SER A 63 3.58 17.84 -1.29
CA SER A 63 2.87 19.01 -0.77
C SER A 63 1.49 18.69 -0.17
N THR A 64 0.88 17.56 -0.56
CA THR A 64 -0.42 17.12 -0.04
C THR A 64 -0.28 16.12 1.10
N SER A 65 0.85 15.39 1.20
CA SER A 65 1.02 14.35 2.21
C SER A 65 1.85 14.84 3.40
N TYR A 66 3.14 14.98 3.20
CA TYR A 66 4.10 15.41 4.21
C TYR A 66 5.25 16.16 3.57
N PHE A 67 5.62 17.29 4.14
CA PHE A 67 6.81 18.05 3.75
C PHE A 67 7.30 18.90 4.93
N ILE A 68 8.55 19.35 4.85
CA ILE A 68 9.14 20.24 5.86
C ILE A 68 9.23 21.66 5.27
N TYR A 69 8.60 22.61 5.92
CA TYR A 69 8.71 24.03 5.57
C TYR A 69 9.25 24.84 6.73
N ARG A 70 10.39 25.49 6.52
CA ARG A 70 11.09 26.30 7.56
C ARG A 70 11.34 25.55 8.87
N GLY A 71 11.62 24.24 8.77
CA GLY A 71 11.86 23.37 9.92
C GLY A 71 10.60 22.91 10.65
N GLN A 72 9.42 23.13 10.08
CA GLN A 72 8.15 22.64 10.61
C GLN A 72 7.59 21.55 9.70
N ASP A 73 7.10 20.50 10.31
CA ASP A 73 6.36 19.41 9.62
C ASP A 73 4.99 19.93 9.19
N MET A 74 4.64 19.70 7.93
CA MET A 74 3.42 20.19 7.31
C MET A 74 2.88 19.16 6.31
N GLY A 75 1.62 19.31 5.93
CA GLY A 75 0.93 18.51 4.91
C GLY A 75 -0.42 18.03 5.41
N PHE A 76 -1.36 17.90 4.51
CA PHE A 76 -2.74 17.53 4.87
C PHE A 76 -2.81 16.16 5.56
N GLN A 77 -2.12 15.15 4.99
CA GLN A 77 -2.09 13.82 5.58
C GLN A 77 -1.34 13.80 6.93
N TYR A 78 -0.29 14.62 7.06
CA TYR A 78 0.43 14.80 8.32
C TYR A 78 -0.48 15.38 9.41
N GLU A 79 -1.21 16.47 9.11
CA GLU A 79 -2.09 17.12 10.08
C GLU A 79 -3.23 16.20 10.54
N LEU A 80 -3.81 15.42 9.62
CA LEU A 80 -4.80 14.40 9.96
C LEU A 80 -4.19 13.31 10.86
N SER A 81 -2.99 12.85 10.54
CA SER A 81 -2.27 11.85 11.34
C SER A 81 -1.94 12.37 12.74
N GLU A 82 -1.59 13.65 12.85
CA GLU A 82 -1.33 14.29 14.14
C GLU A 82 -2.61 14.34 15.01
N GLN A 83 -3.73 14.72 14.41
CA GLN A 83 -5.01 14.73 15.12
C GLN A 83 -5.43 13.31 15.53
N PHE A 84 -5.20 12.32 14.68
CA PHE A 84 -5.49 10.93 14.98
C PHE A 84 -4.63 10.42 16.15
N ALA A 85 -3.31 10.63 16.12
CA ALA A 85 -2.42 10.27 17.22
C ALA A 85 -2.82 10.96 18.54
N LYS A 86 -3.16 12.25 18.50
CA LYS A 86 -3.71 12.99 19.67
C LYS A 86 -5.00 12.37 20.21
N SER A 87 -5.89 11.90 19.34
CA SER A 87 -7.14 11.26 19.76
C SER A 87 -6.91 9.92 20.45
N LEU A 88 -5.83 9.22 20.11
CA LEU A 88 -5.39 7.98 20.77
C LEU A 88 -4.60 8.22 22.06
N GLY A 89 -4.16 9.46 22.30
CA GLY A 89 -3.30 9.81 23.44
C GLY A 89 -1.86 9.38 23.28
N VAL A 90 -1.36 9.22 22.02
CA VAL A 90 -0.01 8.77 21.69
C VAL A 90 0.75 9.85 20.90
N LYS A 91 2.06 9.69 20.80
CA LYS A 91 2.91 10.54 19.96
C LYS A 91 2.85 10.10 18.50
N LEU A 92 2.91 11.04 17.58
CA LEU A 92 3.07 10.76 16.17
C LEU A 92 4.58 10.63 15.83
N ARG A 93 4.93 9.59 15.05
CA ARG A 93 6.22 9.46 14.38
C ARG A 93 6.01 9.26 12.88
N ILE A 94 6.61 10.12 12.08
CA ILE A 94 6.55 10.02 10.62
C ILE A 94 7.76 9.26 10.10
N GLU A 95 7.50 8.31 9.23
CA GLU A 95 8.47 7.57 8.44
C GLU A 95 8.20 7.81 6.95
N VAL A 96 9.13 8.48 6.28
CA VAL A 96 9.00 8.77 4.84
C VAL A 96 9.59 7.62 4.03
N ALA A 97 8.83 7.14 3.05
CA ALA A 97 9.29 6.18 2.05
C ALA A 97 9.60 6.90 0.72
N ARG A 98 10.39 6.24 -0.13
CA ARG A 98 10.78 6.78 -1.44
C ARG A 98 9.69 6.61 -2.50
N ASN A 99 8.86 5.58 -2.36
CA ASN A 99 7.80 5.24 -3.31
C ASN A 99 6.74 4.36 -2.65
N VAL A 100 5.62 4.13 -3.35
CA VAL A 100 4.48 3.34 -2.88
C VAL A 100 4.86 1.90 -2.52
N HIS A 101 5.73 1.27 -3.30
CA HIS A 101 6.16 -0.10 -3.04
C HIS A 101 6.88 -0.20 -1.69
N GLU A 102 7.81 0.72 -1.41
CA GLU A 102 8.50 0.78 -0.11
C GLU A 102 7.54 1.10 1.06
N LEU A 103 6.49 1.91 0.84
CA LEU A 103 5.44 2.12 1.85
C LEU A 103 4.81 0.80 2.26
N ILE A 104 4.40 0.00 1.28
CA ILE A 104 3.73 -1.28 1.50
C ILE A 104 4.67 -2.30 2.14
N GLU A 105 5.91 -2.39 1.65
CA GLU A 105 6.93 -3.26 2.26
C GLU A 105 7.19 -2.92 3.73
N LYS A 106 7.32 -1.63 4.05
CA LYS A 106 7.51 -1.17 5.43
C LYS A 106 6.32 -1.52 6.33
N LEU A 107 5.09 -1.33 5.83
CA LEU A 107 3.88 -1.67 6.57
C LEU A 107 3.80 -3.17 6.85
N GLN A 108 3.99 -4.01 5.83
CA GLN A 108 3.98 -5.47 5.95
C GLN A 108 5.10 -6.00 6.86
N ALA A 109 6.25 -5.33 6.87
CA ALA A 109 7.36 -5.65 7.75
C ALA A 109 7.17 -5.14 9.21
N GLY A 110 6.04 -4.53 9.54
CA GLY A 110 5.77 -3.98 10.87
C GLY A 110 6.63 -2.77 11.25
N LYS A 111 7.18 -2.05 10.25
CA LYS A 111 7.98 -0.85 10.46
C LYS A 111 7.14 0.42 10.60
N GLY A 112 5.83 0.29 10.49
CA GLY A 112 4.84 1.32 10.71
C GLY A 112 3.47 0.70 10.91
N ASP A 113 2.55 1.49 11.42
CA ASP A 113 1.21 1.06 11.84
C ASP A 113 0.16 1.44 10.81
N LEU A 114 0.39 2.55 10.10
CA LEU A 114 -0.57 3.17 9.19
C LEU A 114 0.14 3.80 7.99
N ILE A 115 -0.38 3.59 6.80
CA ILE A 115 -0.03 4.40 5.62
C ILE A 115 -1.00 5.58 5.53
N ALA A 116 -0.51 6.80 5.77
CA ALA A 116 -1.24 8.04 5.53
C ALA A 116 -0.80 8.65 4.18
N TYR A 117 -1.36 8.10 3.14
CA TYR A 117 -1.16 8.51 1.75
C TYR A 117 -2.41 8.11 0.95
N ASN A 118 -2.76 8.85 -0.09
CA ASN A 118 -3.83 8.48 -1.03
C ASN A 118 -3.38 7.27 -1.86
N LEU A 119 -3.39 6.09 -1.22
CA LEU A 119 -2.96 4.84 -1.83
C LEU A 119 -4.07 4.31 -2.75
N PRO A 120 -3.81 4.12 -4.06
CA PRO A 120 -4.82 3.59 -4.97
C PRO A 120 -5.31 2.20 -4.53
N ILE A 121 -6.64 2.00 -4.57
CA ILE A 121 -7.27 0.72 -4.27
C ILE A 121 -7.20 -0.15 -5.52
N THR A 122 -6.17 -1.00 -5.60
CA THR A 122 -5.93 -1.90 -6.73
C THR A 122 -6.17 -3.37 -6.37
N LYS A 123 -6.36 -4.22 -7.40
CA LYS A 123 -6.46 -5.67 -7.18
C LYS A 123 -5.17 -6.25 -6.60
N GLU A 124 -4.03 -5.69 -6.98
CA GLU A 124 -2.71 -6.14 -6.56
C GLU A 124 -2.55 -6.11 -5.03
N TRP A 125 -3.07 -5.07 -4.37
CA TRP A 125 -2.88 -4.84 -2.94
C TRP A 125 -4.09 -5.19 -2.08
N LYS A 126 -5.25 -5.49 -2.70
CA LYS A 126 -6.52 -5.70 -2.00
C LYS A 126 -6.49 -6.88 -1.01
N ASP A 127 -5.69 -7.90 -1.29
CA ASP A 127 -5.60 -9.09 -0.45
C ASP A 127 -4.52 -8.97 0.64
N SER A 128 -3.69 -7.93 0.59
CA SER A 128 -2.55 -7.73 1.50
C SER A 128 -2.63 -6.46 2.34
N LEU A 129 -3.62 -5.60 2.07
CA LEU A 129 -3.86 -4.35 2.78
C LEU A 129 -5.33 -4.21 3.17
N ILE A 130 -5.56 -3.66 4.36
CA ILE A 130 -6.88 -3.21 4.79
C ILE A 130 -6.95 -1.70 4.56
N TYR A 131 -7.77 -1.29 3.59
CA TYR A 131 -8.00 0.12 3.32
C TYR A 131 -8.92 0.72 4.39
N CYS A 132 -8.55 1.90 4.91
CA CYS A 132 -9.21 2.56 6.02
C CYS A 132 -9.29 4.07 5.81
N GLY A 133 -10.15 4.73 6.60
CA GLY A 133 -10.38 6.17 6.47
C GLY A 133 -11.34 6.52 5.33
N GLU A 134 -11.33 7.79 4.94
CA GLU A 134 -12.17 8.30 3.87
C GLU A 134 -11.58 7.92 2.51
N GLU A 135 -12.44 7.45 1.60
CA GLU A 135 -12.05 7.21 0.21
C GLU A 135 -12.04 8.52 -0.56
N VAL A 136 -10.91 8.81 -1.18
CA VAL A 136 -10.74 9.93 -2.09
C VAL A 136 -10.82 9.42 -3.52
N ILE A 137 -11.57 10.14 -4.36
CA ILE A 137 -11.58 9.88 -5.80
C ILE A 137 -10.59 10.83 -6.46
N THR A 138 -9.61 10.28 -7.16
CA THR A 138 -8.62 11.05 -7.92
C THR A 138 -8.40 10.42 -9.29
N HIS A 139 -7.80 11.19 -10.19
CA HIS A 139 -7.38 10.72 -11.52
C HIS A 139 -6.09 11.41 -11.92
N GLN A 140 -5.42 10.88 -12.93
CA GLN A 140 -4.18 11.45 -13.42
C GLN A 140 -4.46 12.41 -14.59
N VAL A 141 -3.75 13.52 -14.59
CA VAL A 141 -3.88 14.59 -15.59
C VAL A 141 -2.54 14.91 -16.25
N ILE A 142 -2.60 15.35 -17.50
CA ILE A 142 -1.48 16.04 -18.13
C ILE A 142 -1.38 17.44 -17.57
N VAL A 143 -0.22 17.76 -17.02
CA VAL A 143 0.13 19.12 -16.64
C VAL A 143 0.85 19.79 -17.82
N GLN A 144 0.31 20.88 -18.28
CA GLN A 144 0.78 21.65 -19.43
C GLN A 144 0.61 23.14 -19.17
N ARG A 145 1.13 24.00 -20.05
CA ARG A 145 0.95 25.44 -19.89
C ARG A 145 -0.24 25.98 -20.68
N ASN A 146 -0.96 26.90 -20.06
CA ASN A 146 -1.83 27.83 -20.76
C ASN A 146 -1.00 28.95 -21.42
N GLY A 147 -1.21 29.15 -22.69
CA GLY A 147 -0.50 30.20 -23.41
C GLY A 147 0.90 29.79 -23.87
N GLY A 148 1.42 30.45 -24.85
CA GLY A 148 2.67 30.11 -25.52
C GLY A 148 2.45 29.92 -27.01
N ARG A 149 3.44 29.31 -27.69
CA ARG A 149 3.36 29.07 -29.14
C ARG A 149 2.41 27.94 -29.53
N THR A 150 2.07 27.08 -28.58
CA THR A 150 1.19 25.91 -28.78
C THR A 150 -0.05 26.00 -27.91
N LYS A 151 -1.21 25.63 -28.47
CA LYS A 151 -2.46 25.51 -27.69
C LYS A 151 -2.35 24.34 -26.75
N PRO A 152 -2.97 24.39 -25.55
CA PRO A 152 -3.08 23.25 -24.67
C PRO A 152 -3.75 22.08 -25.39
N LEU A 153 -3.22 20.87 -25.16
CA LEU A 153 -3.81 19.61 -25.62
C LEU A 153 -5.19 19.41 -24.98
N LYS A 154 -6.13 18.91 -25.72
CA LYS A 154 -7.51 18.68 -25.28
C LYS A 154 -7.93 17.23 -25.38
N ASP A 155 -7.19 16.42 -26.13
CA ASP A 155 -7.46 15.02 -26.35
C ASP A 155 -6.17 14.22 -26.19
N VAL A 156 -6.29 12.99 -25.66
CA VAL A 156 -5.14 12.11 -25.39
C VAL A 156 -4.39 11.72 -26.68
N THR A 157 -5.08 11.69 -27.83
CA THR A 157 -4.47 11.38 -29.12
C THR A 157 -3.46 12.46 -29.55
N GLU A 158 -3.61 13.69 -29.05
CA GLU A 158 -2.68 14.78 -29.32
C GLU A 158 -1.32 14.60 -28.60
N LEU A 159 -1.21 13.62 -27.69
CA LEU A 159 0.07 13.26 -27.04
C LEU A 159 1.02 12.51 -27.98
N ILE A 160 0.52 11.94 -29.06
CA ILE A 160 1.35 11.29 -30.09
C ILE A 160 2.39 12.27 -30.63
N GLY A 161 3.66 11.90 -30.60
CA GLY A 161 4.78 12.74 -30.99
C GLY A 161 5.16 13.84 -29.97
N LYS A 162 4.65 13.78 -28.73
CA LYS A 162 5.00 14.72 -27.65
C LYS A 162 5.97 14.11 -26.66
N ASP A 163 6.83 14.98 -26.12
CA ASP A 163 7.78 14.63 -25.06
C ASP A 163 7.10 14.83 -23.71
N VAL A 164 6.86 13.73 -22.96
CA VAL A 164 6.23 13.75 -21.64
C VAL A 164 7.24 13.24 -20.60
N TYR A 165 7.50 14.03 -19.57
CA TYR A 165 8.49 13.74 -18.52
C TYR A 165 7.78 13.26 -17.26
N VAL A 166 8.12 12.08 -16.76
CA VAL A 166 7.44 11.46 -15.62
C VAL A 166 8.38 10.78 -14.66
N LYS A 167 7.98 10.73 -13.39
CA LYS A 167 8.64 9.89 -12.38
C LYS A 167 8.35 8.41 -12.63
N PRO A 168 9.26 7.49 -12.20
CA PRO A 168 8.97 6.06 -12.12
C PRO A 168 7.74 5.76 -11.26
N GLY A 169 7.06 4.63 -11.53
CA GLY A 169 5.87 4.17 -10.82
C GLY A 169 4.58 4.54 -11.56
N LYS A 170 3.49 4.79 -10.82
CA LYS A 170 2.12 4.88 -11.36
C LYS A 170 1.93 5.83 -12.55
N TYR A 171 2.63 6.95 -12.59
CA TYR A 171 2.53 7.92 -13.70
C TYR A 171 3.18 7.38 -14.98
N TYR A 172 4.37 6.76 -14.83
CA TYR A 172 5.07 6.14 -15.95
C TYR A 172 4.28 4.94 -16.50
N GLU A 173 3.78 4.07 -15.63
CA GLU A 173 2.99 2.90 -16.00
C GLU A 173 1.70 3.29 -16.72
N ARG A 174 0.97 4.28 -16.19
CA ARG A 174 -0.23 4.78 -16.88
C ARG A 174 0.08 5.36 -18.26
N LEU A 175 1.18 6.10 -18.38
CA LEU A 175 1.53 6.71 -19.65
C LEU A 175 1.98 5.67 -20.68
N VAL A 176 2.70 4.61 -20.26
CA VAL A 176 3.04 3.46 -21.12
C VAL A 176 1.77 2.74 -21.60
N ASN A 177 0.85 2.45 -20.69
CA ASN A 177 -0.43 1.81 -21.06
C ASN A 177 -1.24 2.70 -22.03
N LEU A 178 -1.26 4.02 -21.82
CA LEU A 178 -1.92 4.95 -22.72
C LEU A 178 -1.25 4.99 -24.10
N ASP A 179 0.07 4.95 -24.15
CA ASP A 179 0.82 4.90 -25.40
C ASP A 179 0.47 3.63 -26.19
N GLU A 180 0.39 2.46 -25.51
CA GLU A 180 -0.06 1.21 -26.12
C GLU A 180 -1.52 1.28 -26.61
N GLU A 181 -2.43 1.85 -25.80
CA GLU A 181 -3.84 2.07 -26.16
C GLU A 181 -3.99 2.95 -27.42
N LEU A 182 -3.09 3.91 -27.62
CA LEU A 182 -3.09 4.80 -28.76
C LEU A 182 -2.34 4.24 -30.00
N GLY A 183 -1.68 3.09 -29.86
CA GLY A 183 -0.88 2.49 -30.92
C GLY A 183 0.56 2.97 -30.96
N GLY A 184 1.02 3.62 -29.91
CA GLY A 184 2.39 4.12 -29.76
C GLY A 184 2.60 5.55 -30.27
N GLY A 185 3.75 6.09 -29.95
CA GLY A 185 4.23 7.37 -30.47
C GLY A 185 4.36 8.50 -29.45
N ILE A 186 4.05 8.27 -28.17
CA ILE A 186 4.35 9.20 -27.09
C ILE A 186 5.85 9.09 -26.74
N HIS A 187 6.57 10.16 -26.70
CA HIS A 187 7.97 10.18 -26.27
C HIS A 187 8.03 10.29 -24.74
N ILE A 188 8.11 9.13 -24.07
CA ILE A 188 8.07 9.04 -22.59
C ILE A 188 9.49 9.16 -22.03
N HIS A 189 9.74 10.23 -21.27
CA HIS A 189 11.00 10.49 -20.60
C HIS A 189 10.90 10.15 -19.11
N LYS A 190 11.48 9.03 -18.70
CA LYS A 190 11.51 8.57 -17.30
C LYS A 190 12.59 9.32 -16.52
N VAL A 191 12.19 10.15 -15.55
CA VAL A 191 13.09 10.92 -14.69
C VAL A 191 13.43 10.13 -13.45
N THR A 192 14.59 9.48 -13.45
CA THR A 192 15.04 8.57 -12.37
C THR A 192 15.81 9.26 -11.25
N ASN A 193 16.13 10.56 -11.40
CA ASN A 193 16.81 11.31 -10.35
C ASN A 193 15.88 11.47 -9.12
N ASP A 194 16.25 10.87 -8.00
CA ASP A 194 15.47 10.87 -6.76
C ASP A 194 15.38 12.26 -6.11
N SER A 195 16.28 13.20 -6.43
CA SER A 195 16.21 14.58 -5.96
C SER A 195 15.16 15.43 -6.69
N ILE A 196 14.55 14.90 -7.75
CA ILE A 196 13.48 15.58 -8.50
C ILE A 196 12.16 14.90 -8.16
N SER A 197 11.24 15.63 -7.54
CA SER A 197 9.88 15.17 -7.25
C SER A 197 8.95 15.32 -8.47
N ALA A 198 7.73 14.77 -8.38
CA ALA A 198 6.69 15.01 -9.37
C ALA A 198 6.32 16.52 -9.43
N GLU A 199 6.32 17.20 -8.30
CA GLU A 199 6.01 18.63 -8.19
C GLU A 199 7.11 19.51 -8.78
N ASP A 200 8.39 19.07 -8.70
CA ASP A 200 9.47 19.73 -9.42
C ASP A 200 9.26 19.68 -10.93
N LEU A 201 8.72 18.57 -11.45
CA LEU A 201 8.36 18.46 -12.87
C LEU A 201 7.21 19.40 -13.22
N ILE A 202 6.19 19.56 -12.36
CA ILE A 202 5.12 20.56 -12.52
C ILE A 202 5.72 21.96 -12.58
N THR A 203 6.64 22.28 -11.67
CA THR A 203 7.36 23.56 -11.65
C THR A 203 8.16 23.79 -12.94
N GLN A 204 8.82 22.75 -13.46
CA GLN A 204 9.55 22.83 -14.72
C GLN A 204 8.62 23.06 -15.91
N VAL A 205 7.41 22.47 -15.91
CA VAL A 205 6.38 22.81 -16.91
C VAL A 205 5.96 24.27 -16.80
N ALA A 206 5.66 24.76 -15.60
CA ALA A 206 5.27 26.16 -15.39
C ALA A 206 6.35 27.14 -15.88
N GLN A 207 7.63 26.81 -15.67
CA GLN A 207 8.78 27.59 -16.13
C GLN A 207 9.11 27.41 -17.62
N GLY A 208 8.47 26.46 -18.29
CA GLY A 208 8.70 26.16 -19.72
C GLY A 208 9.98 25.40 -20.03
N LYS A 209 10.57 24.76 -19.03
CA LYS A 209 11.77 23.90 -19.21
C LYS A 209 11.43 22.56 -19.86
N ILE A 210 10.26 22.02 -19.53
CA ILE A 210 9.70 20.81 -20.15
C ILE A 210 8.27 21.11 -20.63
N PRO A 211 7.77 20.42 -21.66
CA PRO A 211 6.45 20.72 -22.22
C PRO A 211 5.31 20.13 -21.40
N TYR A 212 5.44 18.86 -20.97
CA TYR A 212 4.38 18.08 -20.31
C TYR A 212 4.93 17.22 -19.19
N THR A 213 4.14 17.07 -18.13
CA THR A 213 4.31 16.03 -17.10
C THR A 213 2.96 15.44 -16.72
N VAL A 214 2.97 14.40 -15.89
CA VAL A 214 1.78 13.75 -15.33
C VAL A 214 1.78 13.90 -13.82
N ALA A 215 0.61 14.19 -13.25
CA ALA A 215 0.39 14.24 -11.81
C ALA A 215 -1.03 13.79 -11.47
N ASP A 216 -1.28 13.48 -10.19
CA ASP A 216 -2.64 13.34 -9.68
C ASP A 216 -3.33 14.72 -9.73
N ASN A 217 -4.63 14.71 -9.98
CA ASN A 217 -5.40 15.93 -10.17
C ASN A 217 -5.38 16.84 -8.94
N ASP A 218 -5.42 16.29 -7.73
CA ASP A 218 -5.35 17.04 -6.47
C ASP A 218 -4.01 17.78 -6.31
N VAL A 219 -2.90 17.11 -6.59
CA VAL A 219 -1.55 17.71 -6.58
C VAL A 219 -1.43 18.77 -7.67
N ALA A 220 -1.89 18.46 -8.87
CA ALA A 220 -1.87 19.39 -9.99
C ALA A 220 -2.73 20.63 -9.69
N GLN A 221 -3.93 20.45 -9.14
CA GLN A 221 -4.85 21.53 -8.76
C GLN A 221 -4.22 22.47 -7.71
N LEU A 222 -3.58 21.92 -6.68
CA LEU A 222 -2.86 22.71 -5.69
C LEU A 222 -1.77 23.56 -6.37
N ASN A 223 -1.01 22.98 -7.29
CA ASN A 223 0.04 23.69 -8.00
C ASN A 223 -0.48 24.80 -8.93
N THR A 224 -1.73 24.72 -9.42
CA THR A 224 -2.31 25.84 -10.21
C THR A 224 -2.49 27.12 -9.38
N THR A 225 -2.57 27.01 -8.05
CA THR A 225 -2.64 28.19 -7.16
C THR A 225 -1.33 28.95 -7.13
N TYR A 226 -0.21 28.26 -7.26
CA TYR A 226 1.13 28.86 -7.32
C TYR A 226 1.55 29.26 -8.75
N TYR A 227 1.07 28.51 -9.74
CA TYR A 227 1.39 28.68 -11.16
C TYR A 227 0.12 28.83 -12.00
N PRO A 228 -0.50 30.02 -12.05
CA PRO A 228 -1.75 30.25 -12.80
C PRO A 228 -1.66 30.01 -14.31
N ASN A 229 -0.44 29.88 -14.83
CA ASN A 229 -0.17 29.55 -16.23
C ASN A 229 -0.24 28.06 -16.54
N LEU A 230 -0.57 27.21 -15.57
CA LEU A 230 -0.77 25.78 -15.79
C LEU A 230 -2.19 25.48 -16.30
N ASN A 231 -2.29 24.44 -17.10
CA ASN A 231 -3.52 23.80 -17.53
C ASN A 231 -3.47 22.31 -17.19
N ILE A 232 -4.50 21.83 -16.52
CA ILE A 232 -4.64 20.44 -16.05
C ILE A 232 -5.94 19.80 -16.55
N GLY A 233 -6.55 20.36 -17.59
CA GLY A 233 -7.87 19.95 -18.09
C GLY A 233 -7.86 18.65 -18.90
N LEU A 234 -6.70 18.03 -19.18
CA LEU A 234 -6.61 16.77 -19.91
C LEU A 234 -6.36 15.60 -18.95
N SER A 235 -7.42 14.83 -18.69
CA SER A 235 -7.33 13.58 -17.93
C SER A 235 -6.77 12.46 -18.80
N ILE A 236 -5.87 11.64 -18.23
CA ILE A 236 -5.28 10.46 -18.89
C ILE A 236 -5.62 9.14 -18.20
N SER A 237 -6.33 9.19 -17.08
CA SER A 237 -6.84 8.00 -16.41
C SER A 237 -8.31 8.14 -16.07
N PHE A 238 -8.97 7.03 -15.82
CA PHE A 238 -10.28 7.01 -15.15
C PHE A 238 -10.12 7.41 -13.68
N ASP A 239 -11.24 7.78 -13.07
CA ASP A 239 -11.33 8.00 -11.64
C ASP A 239 -10.88 6.74 -10.88
N GLN A 240 -9.99 6.95 -9.93
CA GLN A 240 -9.44 5.91 -9.06
C GLN A 240 -9.81 6.23 -7.61
N ARG A 241 -10.23 5.20 -6.89
CA ARG A 241 -10.43 5.32 -5.44
C ARG A 241 -9.09 5.13 -4.75
N ALA A 242 -8.82 5.97 -3.79
CA ALA A 242 -7.62 5.91 -2.97
C ALA A 242 -8.00 6.11 -1.50
N SER A 243 -7.25 5.51 -0.59
CA SER A 243 -7.49 5.61 0.84
C SER A 243 -6.20 5.36 1.61
N TRP A 244 -6.22 5.60 2.92
CA TRP A 244 -5.21 5.12 3.83
C TRP A 244 -5.27 3.59 3.94
N ALA A 245 -4.21 2.98 4.47
CA ALA A 245 -4.16 1.53 4.63
C ALA A 245 -3.43 1.10 5.90
N VAL A 246 -3.86 -0.04 6.44
CA VAL A 246 -3.21 -0.79 7.52
C VAL A 246 -2.94 -2.23 7.06
N ARG A 247 -2.15 -3.00 7.80
CA ARG A 247 -1.93 -4.44 7.55
C ARG A 247 -3.05 -5.28 8.14
#